data_2041d845dcd86a866f379827e05bd7c3
#
_entry.id   2041d845dcd86a866f379827e05bd7c3
#
_cell.length_a   1.000
_cell.length_b   1.000
_cell.length_c   1.000
_cell.angle_alpha   90.00
_cell.angle_beta   90.00
_cell.angle_gamma   90.00
#
_symmetry.space_group_name_H-M   'P 1'
#
loop_
_entity.id
_entity.type
_entity.pdbx_description
1 polymer ?
#
loop_
_entity_poly.entity_id
_entity_poly.type
_entity_poly.pdbx_seq_one_letter_code
_entity_poly.pdbx_strand_id
1 'polypeptide(L)'
;MNENNIFLPAKLPSNESRRLEAVRRTGELDVDNKDLFIVFNELAKQISNMPVSYTGLMDQDRQFFLCHIGMPDDLPDSIPRESTFCQFALGSTKPLIVNDCKNDERFKNHPIVCGPPYVTFYGGFPIINEAGYILGTLCVTDTKQDANLSTSQIELLTKLTGRLAHQLDIQTQQREFTVLKTIDLLNKSIKHLPQFNISNLISFLTVISGAQVDRETVNFLTMNKLLDKNGFLTPLARKIQKDLGLDTGVHKKIMFNNDEISSNLDNMISELENL
;
A
#
# COMPACT_ATOMS: atom_id res chain seq x y z
N MET A 1 10.63 -11.40 -42.90
CA MET A 1 10.06 -10.78 -41.67
C MET A 1 10.46 -9.33 -41.75
N ASN A 2 9.50 -8.40 -41.84
CA ASN A 2 9.81 -6.97 -41.99
C ASN A 2 10.37 -6.45 -40.67
N GLU A 3 11.59 -5.92 -40.71
CA GLU A 3 12.28 -5.33 -39.55
C GLU A 3 11.59 -4.09 -38.93
N ASN A 4 10.47 -3.66 -39.49
CA ASN A 4 9.76 -2.43 -39.09
C ASN A 4 8.58 -2.61 -38.11
N ASN A 5 8.40 -3.80 -37.53
CA ASN A 5 7.21 -4.10 -36.71
C ASN A 5 7.58 -4.45 -35.24
N ILE A 6 8.60 -3.80 -34.69
CA ILE A 6 9.03 -4.04 -33.30
C ILE A 6 8.45 -2.94 -32.42
N PHE A 7 7.81 -3.34 -31.31
CA PHE A 7 7.46 -2.42 -30.23
C PHE A 7 8.73 -1.99 -29.49
N LEU A 8 8.95 -0.68 -29.41
CA LEU A 8 10.14 -0.12 -28.75
C LEU A 8 9.77 0.41 -27.36
N PRO A 9 10.56 0.10 -26.34
CA PRO A 9 10.32 0.60 -24.98
C PRO A 9 10.52 2.12 -24.90
N ALA A 10 9.88 2.75 -23.92
CA ALA A 10 10.04 4.16 -23.62
C ALA A 10 11.45 4.48 -23.07
N LYS A 11 11.92 5.70 -23.34
CA LYS A 11 13.13 6.21 -22.70
C LYS A 11 12.93 6.32 -21.18
N LEU A 12 13.96 5.98 -20.42
CA LEU A 12 13.93 6.14 -18.97
C LEU A 12 13.84 7.64 -18.60
N PRO A 13 13.06 7.98 -17.55
CA PRO A 13 13.06 9.34 -17.01
C PRO A 13 14.45 9.77 -16.53
N SER A 14 14.77 11.04 -16.63
CA SER A 14 16.05 11.59 -16.18
C SER A 14 16.31 11.45 -14.68
N ASN A 15 15.25 11.29 -13.90
CA ASN A 15 15.27 11.13 -12.44
C ASN A 15 15.05 9.67 -11.99
N GLU A 16 15.28 8.69 -12.87
CA GLU A 16 14.89 7.29 -12.66
C GLU A 16 15.39 6.70 -11.33
N SER A 17 16.65 6.92 -10.96
CA SER A 17 17.20 6.39 -9.70
C SER A 17 16.43 6.86 -8.47
N ARG A 18 16.09 8.14 -8.39
CA ARG A 18 15.32 8.72 -7.28
C ARG A 18 13.85 8.27 -7.32
N ARG A 19 13.30 8.15 -8.52
CA ARG A 19 11.96 7.61 -8.73
C ARG A 19 11.84 6.19 -8.21
N LEU A 20 12.82 5.32 -8.55
CA LEU A 20 12.87 3.93 -8.06
C LEU A 20 13.00 3.86 -6.54
N GLU A 21 13.81 4.72 -5.94
CA GLU A 21 13.90 4.83 -4.49
C GLU A 21 12.55 5.20 -3.87
N ALA A 22 11.84 6.18 -4.44
CA ALA A 22 10.50 6.55 -4.00
C ALA A 22 9.47 5.41 -4.14
N VAL A 23 9.53 4.63 -5.24
CA VAL A 23 8.68 3.43 -5.42
C VAL A 23 8.96 2.39 -4.32
N ARG A 24 10.22 2.07 -4.06
CA ARG A 24 10.62 1.09 -3.03
C ARG A 24 10.23 1.52 -1.62
N ARG A 25 10.29 2.81 -1.33
CA ARG A 25 9.86 3.38 -0.05
C ARG A 25 8.39 3.17 0.23
N THR A 26 7.52 3.04 -0.77
CA THR A 26 6.10 2.72 -0.54
C THR A 26 5.92 1.42 0.21
N GLY A 27 6.85 0.46 0.06
CA GLY A 27 6.75 -0.88 0.64
C GLY A 27 5.57 -1.69 0.11
N GLU A 28 5.01 -1.30 -1.06
CA GLU A 28 3.86 -1.99 -1.68
C GLU A 28 4.29 -3.01 -2.75
N LEU A 29 5.56 -3.03 -3.16
CA LEU A 29 6.04 -4.05 -4.08
C LEU A 29 6.01 -5.43 -3.41
N ASP A 30 5.46 -6.41 -4.13
CA ASP A 30 5.36 -7.82 -3.70
C ASP A 30 4.48 -8.04 -2.43
N VAL A 31 3.57 -7.08 -2.15
CA VAL A 31 2.62 -7.17 -1.05
C VAL A 31 1.21 -7.27 -1.62
N ASP A 32 0.42 -8.22 -1.12
CA ASP A 32 -0.99 -8.36 -1.49
C ASP A 32 -1.86 -7.44 -0.62
N ASN A 33 -2.05 -6.21 -1.11
CA ASN A 33 -2.89 -5.18 -0.50
C ASN A 33 -4.03 -4.75 -1.44
N LYS A 34 -4.50 -5.66 -2.30
CA LYS A 34 -5.51 -5.38 -3.36
C LYS A 34 -6.74 -4.66 -2.80
N ASP A 35 -7.20 -5.07 -1.62
CA ASP A 35 -8.39 -4.49 -0.97
C ASP A 35 -8.26 -2.98 -0.69
N LEU A 36 -7.05 -2.48 -0.48
CA LEU A 36 -6.81 -1.05 -0.24
C LEU A 36 -6.93 -0.20 -1.50
N PHE A 37 -6.75 -0.81 -2.67
CA PHE A 37 -6.66 -0.12 -3.95
C PHE A 37 -7.85 -0.37 -4.87
N ILE A 38 -8.67 -1.40 -4.60
CA ILE A 38 -9.77 -1.81 -5.47
C ILE A 38 -10.79 -0.69 -5.71
N VAL A 39 -11.10 0.10 -4.66
CA VAL A 39 -12.03 1.22 -4.75
C VAL A 39 -11.61 2.27 -5.79
N PHE A 40 -10.30 2.51 -5.96
CA PHE A 40 -9.79 3.45 -6.95
C PHE A 40 -10.02 2.93 -8.38
N ASN A 41 -9.84 1.63 -8.59
CA ASN A 41 -10.09 1.01 -9.89
C ASN A 41 -11.57 0.91 -10.22
N GLU A 42 -12.43 0.64 -9.23
CA GLU A 42 -13.89 0.66 -9.40
C GLU A 42 -14.37 2.05 -9.80
N LEU A 43 -13.93 3.10 -9.09
CA LEU A 43 -14.25 4.48 -9.42
C LEU A 43 -13.69 4.89 -10.79
N ALA A 44 -12.46 4.49 -11.12
CA ALA A 44 -11.87 4.78 -12.42
C ALA A 44 -12.68 4.14 -13.56
N LYS A 45 -13.11 2.89 -13.38
CA LYS A 45 -13.99 2.20 -14.31
C LYS A 45 -15.34 2.89 -14.46
N GLN A 46 -15.96 3.32 -13.35
CA GLN A 46 -17.24 4.05 -13.38
C GLN A 46 -17.11 5.42 -14.05
N ILE A 47 -16.07 6.20 -13.71
CA ILE A 47 -15.84 7.53 -14.28
C ILE A 47 -15.59 7.44 -15.79
N SER A 48 -14.75 6.49 -16.22
CA SER A 48 -14.39 6.34 -17.64
C SER A 48 -15.47 5.63 -18.46
N ASN A 49 -16.32 4.83 -17.83
CA ASN A 49 -17.23 3.88 -18.49
C ASN A 49 -16.47 2.86 -19.37
N MET A 50 -15.24 2.51 -18.98
CA MET A 50 -14.41 1.53 -19.68
C MET A 50 -14.40 0.17 -18.99
N PRO A 51 -14.21 -0.93 -19.75
CA PRO A 51 -14.30 -2.29 -19.19
C PRO A 51 -13.12 -2.63 -18.28
N VAL A 52 -11.95 -2.03 -18.49
CA VAL A 52 -10.72 -2.38 -17.77
C VAL A 52 -10.16 -1.17 -17.04
N SER A 53 -9.80 -1.35 -15.77
CA SER A 53 -9.03 -0.41 -14.98
C SER A 53 -7.98 -1.16 -14.15
N TYR A 54 -6.79 -0.62 -14.04
CA TYR A 54 -5.73 -1.18 -13.22
C TYR A 54 -4.80 -0.10 -12.66
N THR A 55 -4.24 -0.40 -11.50
CA THR A 55 -3.24 0.44 -10.84
C THR A 55 -1.96 -0.35 -10.70
N GLY A 56 -0.84 0.23 -11.11
CA GLY A 56 0.46 -0.44 -11.00
C GLY A 56 1.56 0.53 -10.61
N LEU A 57 2.52 0.02 -9.85
CA LEU A 57 3.80 0.66 -9.57
C LEU A 57 4.82 0.23 -10.62
N MET A 58 5.66 1.17 -11.05
CA MET A 58 6.69 0.91 -12.05
C MET A 58 8.04 0.77 -11.38
N ASP A 59 8.49 -0.46 -11.21
CA ASP A 59 9.84 -0.78 -10.72
C ASP A 59 10.88 -0.68 -11.85
N GLN A 60 12.08 -1.15 -11.61
CA GLN A 60 13.21 -1.06 -12.52
C GLN A 60 12.95 -1.80 -13.83
N ASP A 61 12.50 -3.04 -13.74
CA ASP A 61 12.35 -4.00 -14.85
C ASP A 61 10.92 -4.52 -15.04
N ARG A 62 10.00 -4.16 -14.14
CA ARG A 62 8.62 -4.65 -14.14
C ARG A 62 7.62 -3.58 -13.72
N GLN A 63 6.39 -3.79 -14.12
CA GLN A 63 5.20 -3.16 -13.54
C GLN A 63 4.57 -4.14 -12.58
N PHE A 64 4.45 -3.77 -11.32
CA PHE A 64 3.75 -4.52 -10.29
C PHE A 64 2.32 -4.00 -10.17
N PHE A 65 1.32 -4.90 -10.24
CA PHE A 65 -0.10 -4.53 -10.13
C PHE A 65 -0.51 -4.46 -8.67
N LEU A 66 -0.91 -3.27 -8.21
CA LEU A 66 -1.56 -3.09 -6.91
C LEU A 66 -2.98 -3.66 -6.94
N CYS A 67 -3.68 -3.43 -8.04
CA CYS A 67 -5.04 -3.94 -8.28
C CYS A 67 -5.40 -3.82 -9.75
N HIS A 68 -6.30 -4.68 -10.23
CA HIS A 68 -6.89 -4.60 -11.57
C HIS A 68 -8.35 -5.08 -11.56
N ILE A 69 -9.15 -4.57 -12.52
CA ILE A 69 -10.54 -4.97 -12.75
C ILE A 69 -10.74 -5.13 -14.26
N GLY A 70 -11.38 -6.23 -14.66
CA GLY A 70 -11.66 -6.51 -16.06
C GLY A 70 -10.47 -7.09 -16.85
N MET A 71 -9.38 -7.43 -16.17
CA MET A 71 -8.27 -8.25 -16.69
C MET A 71 -8.48 -9.72 -16.28
N PRO A 72 -7.81 -10.68 -16.94
CA PRO A 72 -7.88 -12.09 -16.54
C PRO A 72 -7.45 -12.32 -15.09
N ASP A 73 -8.14 -13.25 -14.40
CA ASP A 73 -7.85 -13.56 -12.98
C ASP A 73 -6.50 -14.27 -12.79
N ASP A 74 -6.00 -14.92 -13.83
CA ASP A 74 -4.71 -15.63 -13.86
C ASP A 74 -3.54 -14.74 -14.30
N LEU A 75 -3.76 -13.41 -14.41
CA LEU A 75 -2.69 -12.48 -14.72
C LEU A 75 -1.65 -12.51 -13.59
N PRO A 76 -0.35 -12.59 -13.91
CA PRO A 76 0.69 -12.50 -12.89
C PRO A 76 0.69 -11.13 -12.21
N ASP A 77 1.09 -11.08 -10.93
CA ASP A 77 1.14 -9.84 -10.15
C ASP A 77 2.07 -8.77 -10.74
N SER A 78 2.94 -9.16 -11.67
CA SER A 78 3.80 -8.23 -12.40
C SER A 78 4.07 -8.68 -13.83
N ILE A 79 4.31 -7.71 -14.71
CA ILE A 79 4.71 -7.92 -16.11
C ILE A 79 5.99 -7.13 -16.42
N PRO A 80 6.81 -7.58 -17.42
CA PRO A 80 8.00 -6.85 -17.81
C PRO A 80 7.69 -5.40 -18.16
N ARG A 81 8.46 -4.46 -17.63
CA ARG A 81 8.29 -3.02 -17.83
C ARG A 81 8.24 -2.66 -19.32
N GLU A 82 9.18 -3.22 -20.09
CA GLU A 82 9.29 -2.98 -21.52
C GLU A 82 8.05 -3.43 -22.34
N SER A 83 7.20 -4.29 -21.76
CA SER A 83 5.97 -4.76 -22.35
C SER A 83 4.74 -3.97 -21.92
N THR A 84 4.89 -2.77 -21.31
CA THR A 84 3.76 -2.00 -20.77
C THR A 84 3.54 -0.69 -21.54
N PHE A 85 2.29 -0.23 -21.57
CA PHE A 85 1.98 1.15 -21.99
C PHE A 85 2.39 2.17 -20.94
N CYS A 86 2.32 1.78 -19.66
CA CYS A 86 2.53 2.63 -18.50
C CYS A 86 3.92 3.25 -18.43
N GLN A 87 4.95 2.59 -18.99
CA GLN A 87 6.31 3.13 -19.08
C GLN A 87 6.38 4.48 -19.82
N PHE A 88 5.46 4.72 -20.78
CA PHE A 88 5.40 5.97 -21.53
C PHE A 88 4.78 7.13 -20.72
N ALA A 89 4.01 6.83 -19.70
CA ALA A 89 3.45 7.84 -18.80
C ALA A 89 4.46 8.36 -17.76
N LEU A 90 5.61 7.71 -17.59
CA LEU A 90 6.63 8.13 -16.62
C LEU A 90 7.40 9.40 -17.04
N GLY A 91 7.32 9.79 -18.30
CA GLY A 91 8.03 10.96 -18.84
C GLY A 91 7.33 12.29 -18.61
N SER A 92 6.08 12.30 -18.08
CA SER A 92 5.30 13.51 -17.93
C SER A 92 4.35 13.41 -16.72
N THR A 93 4.14 14.53 -16.04
CA THR A 93 3.14 14.63 -14.98
C THR A 93 1.70 14.76 -15.50
N LYS A 94 1.53 14.92 -16.82
CA LYS A 94 0.22 14.96 -17.45
C LYS A 94 -0.26 13.55 -17.79
N PRO A 95 -1.58 13.29 -17.77
CA PRO A 95 -2.14 12.03 -18.24
C PRO A 95 -1.72 11.72 -19.68
N LEU A 96 -1.43 10.46 -19.93
CA LEU A 96 -1.17 9.92 -21.27
C LEU A 96 -2.47 9.36 -21.84
N ILE A 97 -3.10 10.08 -22.77
CA ILE A 97 -4.34 9.67 -23.43
C ILE A 97 -4.03 9.29 -24.88
N VAL A 98 -4.41 8.08 -25.25
CA VAL A 98 -4.24 7.53 -26.61
C VAL A 98 -5.58 7.01 -27.09
N ASN A 99 -6.25 7.80 -27.91
CA ASN A 99 -7.59 7.49 -28.44
C ASN A 99 -7.57 6.44 -29.56
N ASP A 100 -6.42 6.23 -30.19
CA ASP A 100 -6.25 5.25 -31.26
C ASP A 100 -4.86 4.61 -31.17
N CYS A 101 -4.77 3.52 -30.41
CA CYS A 101 -3.52 2.79 -30.20
C CYS A 101 -2.97 2.18 -31.51
N LYS A 102 -3.84 1.87 -32.50
CA LYS A 102 -3.43 1.27 -33.78
C LYS A 102 -2.68 2.24 -34.67
N ASN A 103 -2.98 3.52 -34.55
CA ASN A 103 -2.36 4.59 -35.35
C ASN A 103 -1.35 5.42 -34.54
N ASP A 104 -1.17 5.16 -33.22
CA ASP A 104 -0.14 5.82 -32.42
C ASP A 104 1.22 5.17 -32.66
N GLU A 105 2.21 5.96 -33.05
CA GLU A 105 3.57 5.50 -33.39
C GLU A 105 4.25 4.73 -32.25
N ARG A 106 3.89 4.99 -30.99
CA ARG A 106 4.43 4.30 -29.81
C ARG A 106 3.81 2.93 -29.62
N PHE A 107 2.52 2.75 -30.01
CA PHE A 107 1.72 1.59 -29.60
C PHE A 107 1.25 0.71 -30.77
N LYS A 108 1.30 1.19 -32.00
CA LYS A 108 0.81 0.45 -33.18
C LYS A 108 1.39 -0.97 -33.32
N ASN A 109 2.60 -1.19 -32.84
CA ASN A 109 3.29 -2.49 -32.89
C ASN A 109 3.25 -3.26 -31.56
N HIS A 110 2.51 -2.74 -30.55
CA HIS A 110 2.41 -3.41 -29.25
C HIS A 110 1.63 -4.73 -29.39
N PRO A 111 2.08 -5.85 -28.76
CA PRO A 111 1.43 -7.16 -28.90
C PRO A 111 -0.08 -7.15 -28.64
N ILE A 112 -0.55 -6.44 -27.59
CA ILE A 112 -1.98 -6.37 -27.26
C ILE A 112 -2.79 -5.37 -28.12
N VAL A 113 -2.13 -4.63 -29.03
CA VAL A 113 -2.78 -3.80 -30.06
C VAL A 113 -2.90 -4.57 -31.36
N CYS A 114 -1.82 -5.27 -31.78
CA CYS A 114 -1.77 -6.09 -32.98
C CYS A 114 -2.47 -7.44 -32.81
N GLY A 115 -2.54 -7.94 -31.58
CA GLY A 115 -3.13 -9.21 -31.18
C GLY A 115 -4.18 -9.05 -30.08
N PRO A 116 -4.80 -10.18 -29.64
CA PRO A 116 -5.76 -10.14 -28.54
C PRO A 116 -5.16 -9.49 -27.28
N PRO A 117 -5.93 -8.64 -26.57
CA PRO A 117 -7.35 -8.31 -26.73
C PRO A 117 -7.65 -7.18 -27.74
N TYR A 118 -6.70 -6.73 -28.55
CA TYR A 118 -6.84 -5.65 -29.54
C TYR A 118 -7.20 -4.30 -28.90
N VAL A 119 -6.41 -3.86 -27.94
CA VAL A 119 -6.60 -2.58 -27.25
C VAL A 119 -6.58 -1.42 -28.24
N THR A 120 -7.62 -0.61 -28.23
CA THR A 120 -7.78 0.56 -29.12
C THR A 120 -7.58 1.88 -28.38
N PHE A 121 -7.93 1.91 -27.10
CA PHE A 121 -7.83 3.07 -26.23
C PHE A 121 -6.97 2.79 -25.00
N TYR A 122 -6.13 3.77 -24.64
CA TYR A 122 -5.38 3.77 -23.40
C TYR A 122 -5.41 5.14 -22.72
N GLY A 123 -5.77 5.17 -21.44
CA GLY A 123 -5.66 6.34 -20.57
C GLY A 123 -4.82 6.00 -19.35
N GLY A 124 -3.60 6.55 -19.25
CA GLY A 124 -2.70 6.38 -18.12
C GLY A 124 -2.54 7.67 -17.34
N PHE A 125 -2.86 7.62 -16.04
CA PHE A 125 -2.82 8.74 -15.11
C PHE A 125 -1.66 8.54 -14.14
N PRO A 126 -0.60 9.40 -14.18
CA PRO A 126 0.57 9.23 -13.32
C PRO A 126 0.24 9.37 -11.84
N ILE A 127 0.69 8.42 -11.03
CA ILE A 127 0.64 8.46 -9.56
C ILE A 127 1.88 9.26 -9.11
N ILE A 128 1.67 10.50 -8.67
CA ILE A 128 2.75 11.42 -8.33
C ILE A 128 2.74 11.64 -6.82
N ASN A 129 3.81 11.24 -6.14
CA ASN A 129 3.95 11.43 -4.71
C ASN A 129 4.21 12.90 -4.33
N GLU A 130 4.16 13.23 -3.02
CA GLU A 130 4.40 14.58 -2.50
C GLU A 130 5.78 15.14 -2.89
N ALA A 131 6.79 14.26 -3.09
CA ALA A 131 8.11 14.66 -3.54
C ALA A 131 8.22 14.89 -5.06
N GLY A 132 7.13 14.72 -5.83
CA GLY A 132 7.06 14.94 -7.26
C GLY A 132 7.56 13.77 -8.12
N TYR A 133 7.77 12.59 -7.55
CA TYR A 133 8.17 11.38 -8.29
C TYR A 133 6.95 10.61 -8.78
N ILE A 134 7.01 10.15 -10.04
CA ILE A 134 5.98 9.30 -10.63
C ILE A 134 6.24 7.85 -10.19
N LEU A 135 5.39 7.34 -9.30
CA LEU A 135 5.53 5.98 -8.75
C LEU A 135 5.04 4.91 -9.73
N GLY A 136 4.05 5.25 -10.54
CA GLY A 136 3.38 4.36 -11.47
C GLY A 136 2.16 5.04 -12.09
N THR A 137 1.13 4.25 -12.41
CA THR A 137 -0.06 4.77 -13.09
C THR A 137 -1.35 4.10 -12.59
N LEU A 138 -2.43 4.88 -12.59
CA LEU A 138 -3.80 4.37 -12.65
C LEU A 138 -4.23 4.43 -14.11
N CYS A 139 -4.74 3.32 -14.63
CA CYS A 139 -5.02 3.19 -16.06
C CYS A 139 -6.45 2.75 -16.31
N VAL A 140 -6.97 3.17 -17.46
CA VAL A 140 -8.21 2.68 -18.05
C VAL A 140 -7.98 2.32 -19.51
N THR A 141 -8.55 1.20 -19.99
CA THR A 141 -8.39 0.73 -21.37
C THR A 141 -9.68 0.18 -21.93
N ASP A 142 -9.81 0.27 -23.26
CA ASP A 142 -10.93 -0.31 -24.01
C ASP A 142 -10.45 -0.92 -25.32
N THR A 143 -11.28 -1.78 -25.87
CA THR A 143 -11.11 -2.42 -27.19
C THR A 143 -12.07 -1.86 -28.25
N LYS A 144 -12.96 -0.94 -27.87
CA LYS A 144 -13.89 -0.28 -28.80
C LYS A 144 -13.18 0.82 -29.57
N GLN A 145 -13.47 0.93 -30.88
CA GLN A 145 -12.82 1.88 -31.79
C GLN A 145 -13.14 3.35 -31.50
N ASP A 146 -14.27 3.62 -30.88
CA ASP A 146 -14.76 4.97 -30.56
C ASP A 146 -14.57 5.32 -29.05
N ALA A 147 -13.80 4.51 -28.33
CA ALA A 147 -13.51 4.76 -26.94
C ALA A 147 -12.73 6.08 -26.78
N ASN A 148 -13.20 6.95 -25.90
CA ASN A 148 -12.58 8.22 -25.60
C ASN A 148 -12.94 8.68 -24.19
N LEU A 149 -12.25 9.69 -23.69
CA LEU A 149 -12.55 10.37 -22.43
C LEU A 149 -12.85 11.83 -22.70
N SER A 150 -13.94 12.33 -22.11
CA SER A 150 -14.22 13.76 -22.06
C SER A 150 -13.23 14.49 -21.15
N THR A 151 -13.09 15.79 -21.31
CA THR A 151 -12.24 16.63 -20.45
C THR A 151 -12.61 16.48 -18.96
N SER A 152 -13.92 16.42 -18.66
CA SER A 152 -14.40 16.22 -17.28
C SER A 152 -13.98 14.87 -16.70
N GLN A 153 -14.04 13.79 -17.48
CA GLN A 153 -13.58 12.45 -17.04
C GLN A 153 -12.07 12.45 -16.79
N ILE A 154 -11.28 13.09 -17.68
CA ILE A 154 -9.83 13.22 -17.49
C ILE A 154 -9.51 13.99 -16.22
N GLU A 155 -10.21 15.09 -15.93
CA GLU A 155 -10.03 15.85 -14.70
C GLU A 155 -10.39 15.04 -13.45
N LEU A 156 -11.51 14.30 -13.49
CA LEU A 156 -11.94 13.45 -12.37
C LEU A 156 -10.94 12.32 -12.10
N LEU A 157 -10.47 11.63 -13.16
CA LEU A 157 -9.47 10.57 -13.05
C LEU A 157 -8.13 11.10 -12.53
N THR A 158 -7.73 12.31 -12.95
CA THR A 158 -6.53 12.97 -12.44
C THR A 158 -6.66 13.27 -10.94
N LYS A 159 -7.82 13.77 -10.49
CA LYS A 159 -8.10 14.00 -9.07
C LYS A 159 -8.12 12.69 -8.28
N LEU A 160 -8.73 11.64 -8.83
CA LEU A 160 -8.76 10.31 -8.23
C LEU A 160 -7.34 9.75 -8.03
N THR A 161 -6.50 9.87 -9.06
CA THR A 161 -5.10 9.43 -9.01
C THR A 161 -4.28 10.23 -7.99
N GLY A 162 -4.56 11.54 -7.84
CA GLY A 162 -3.97 12.36 -6.77
C GLY A 162 -4.37 11.87 -5.37
N ARG A 163 -5.60 11.39 -5.18
CA ARG A 163 -6.03 10.79 -3.90
C ARG A 163 -5.34 9.45 -3.64
N LEU A 164 -5.19 8.64 -4.68
CA LEU A 164 -4.42 7.40 -4.61
C LEU A 164 -2.95 7.65 -4.21
N ALA A 165 -2.30 8.64 -4.83
CA ALA A 165 -0.94 9.03 -4.50
C ALA A 165 -0.82 9.47 -3.03
N HIS A 166 -1.73 10.30 -2.56
CA HIS A 166 -1.78 10.73 -1.16
C HIS A 166 -1.99 9.57 -0.19
N GLN A 167 -2.83 8.58 -0.55
CA GLN A 167 -3.00 7.36 0.25
C GLN A 167 -1.67 6.58 0.38
N LEU A 168 -0.93 6.42 -0.72
CA LEU A 168 0.39 5.78 -0.71
C LEU A 168 1.40 6.56 0.15
N ASP A 169 1.40 7.90 0.08
CA ASP A 169 2.29 8.75 0.89
C ASP A 169 1.97 8.61 2.38
N ILE A 170 0.69 8.64 2.78
CA ILE A 170 0.29 8.44 4.18
C ILE A 170 0.74 7.07 4.68
N GLN A 171 0.52 6.00 3.92
CA GLN A 171 0.93 4.66 4.31
C GLN A 171 2.46 4.55 4.45
N THR A 172 3.20 5.15 3.53
CA THR A 172 4.67 5.22 3.58
C THR A 172 5.14 5.94 4.85
N GLN A 173 4.60 7.12 5.13
CA GLN A 173 4.92 7.90 6.33
C GLN A 173 4.58 7.16 7.62
N GLN A 174 3.43 6.48 7.67
CA GLN A 174 3.03 5.67 8.84
C GLN A 174 3.99 4.50 9.08
N ARG A 175 4.42 3.80 8.02
CA ARG A 175 5.42 2.72 8.14
C ARG A 175 6.76 3.25 8.63
N GLU A 176 7.27 4.33 8.05
CA GLU A 176 8.53 4.96 8.47
C GLU A 176 8.46 5.44 9.92
N PHE A 177 7.37 6.10 10.30
CA PHE A 177 7.14 6.53 11.67
C PHE A 177 7.14 5.35 12.65
N THR A 178 6.45 4.26 12.30
CA THR A 178 6.40 3.05 13.12
C THR A 178 7.78 2.44 13.30
N VAL A 179 8.58 2.34 12.23
CA VAL A 179 9.96 1.82 12.29
C VAL A 179 10.84 2.70 13.18
N LEU A 180 10.80 4.03 12.99
CA LEU A 180 11.58 4.96 13.80
C LEU A 180 11.18 4.92 15.27
N LYS A 181 9.89 4.83 15.57
CA LYS A 181 9.39 4.65 16.95
C LYS A 181 9.83 3.34 17.56
N THR A 182 9.81 2.27 16.78
CA THR A 182 10.28 0.96 17.24
C THR A 182 11.78 0.98 17.56
N ILE A 183 12.59 1.58 16.69
CA ILE A 183 14.04 1.73 16.91
C ILE A 183 14.32 2.60 18.15
N ASP A 184 13.63 3.73 18.32
CA ASP A 184 13.76 4.60 19.50
C ASP A 184 13.41 3.85 20.79
N LEU A 185 12.31 3.11 20.75
CA LEU A 185 11.84 2.29 21.86
C LEU A 185 12.85 1.18 22.23
N LEU A 186 13.40 0.49 21.25
CA LEU A 186 14.44 -0.52 21.46
C LEU A 186 15.71 0.10 22.04
N ASN A 187 16.19 1.22 21.53
CA ASN A 187 17.38 1.91 22.02
C ASN A 187 17.21 2.38 23.48
N LYS A 188 16.05 2.96 23.82
CA LYS A 188 15.72 3.36 25.19
C LYS A 188 15.63 2.15 26.12
N SER A 189 15.02 1.06 25.65
CA SER A 189 14.87 -0.17 26.40
C SER A 189 16.22 -0.82 26.74
N ILE A 190 17.14 -0.89 25.78
CA ILE A 190 18.51 -1.40 25.99
C ILE A 190 19.22 -0.55 27.05
N LYS A 191 19.03 0.76 27.05
CA LYS A 191 19.61 1.67 28.03
C LYS A 191 19.10 1.43 29.44
N HIS A 192 17.80 1.17 29.60
CA HIS A 192 17.16 0.97 30.89
C HIS A 192 17.21 -0.50 31.40
N LEU A 193 17.28 -1.44 30.46
CA LEU A 193 17.23 -2.89 30.71
C LEU A 193 18.38 -3.61 29.99
N PRO A 194 19.66 -3.25 30.24
CA PRO A 194 20.80 -3.79 29.48
C PRO A 194 20.96 -5.31 29.59
N GLN A 195 20.39 -5.92 30.64
CA GLN A 195 20.39 -7.37 30.84
C GLN A 195 19.31 -8.10 30.03
N PHE A 196 18.41 -7.35 29.33
CA PHE A 196 17.34 -7.95 28.56
C PHE A 196 17.80 -8.24 27.15
N ASN A 197 17.44 -9.44 26.68
CA ASN A 197 17.43 -9.73 25.26
C ASN A 197 16.12 -9.24 24.61
N ILE A 198 16.02 -9.36 23.30
CA ILE A 198 14.82 -8.94 22.55
C ILE A 198 13.55 -9.64 23.03
N SER A 199 13.63 -10.95 23.32
CA SER A 199 12.48 -11.74 23.79
C SER A 199 11.97 -11.22 25.14
N ASN A 200 12.89 -10.94 26.08
CA ASN A 200 12.56 -10.40 27.39
C ASN A 200 11.96 -8.99 27.31
N LEU A 201 12.43 -8.20 26.36
CA LEU A 201 11.86 -6.88 26.09
C LEU A 201 10.44 -6.99 25.54
N ILE A 202 10.22 -7.87 24.57
CA ILE A 202 8.87 -8.15 24.04
C ILE A 202 7.94 -8.58 25.17
N SER A 203 8.38 -9.48 26.06
CA SER A 203 7.61 -9.93 27.23
C SER A 203 7.22 -8.77 28.15
N PHE A 204 8.15 -7.85 28.44
CA PHE A 204 7.86 -6.65 29.22
C PHE A 204 6.86 -5.72 28.52
N LEU A 205 7.06 -5.46 27.22
CA LEU A 205 6.16 -4.63 26.42
C LEU A 205 4.75 -5.24 26.33
N THR A 206 4.65 -6.56 26.22
CA THR A 206 3.37 -7.30 26.22
C THR A 206 2.60 -7.07 27.52
N VAL A 207 3.28 -7.16 28.67
CA VAL A 207 2.64 -6.91 29.98
C VAL A 207 2.20 -5.47 30.14
N ILE A 208 3.03 -4.49 29.76
CA ILE A 208 2.66 -3.07 29.90
C ILE A 208 1.56 -2.64 28.91
N SER A 209 1.38 -3.37 27.79
CA SER A 209 0.24 -3.20 26.90
C SER A 209 -1.06 -3.81 27.44
N GLY A 210 -0.97 -4.57 28.53
CA GLY A 210 -2.09 -5.24 29.18
C GLY A 210 -2.49 -6.56 28.52
N ALA A 211 -1.73 -7.07 27.56
CA ALA A 211 -1.96 -8.37 26.98
C ALA A 211 -1.63 -9.50 27.96
N GLN A 212 -2.32 -10.63 27.82
CA GLN A 212 -2.06 -11.82 28.63
C GLN A 212 -0.69 -12.41 28.25
N VAL A 213 0.03 -12.86 29.25
CA VAL A 213 1.33 -13.51 29.10
C VAL A 213 1.33 -14.85 29.85
N ASP A 214 2.20 -15.75 29.44
CA ASP A 214 2.39 -17.03 30.08
C ASP A 214 3.03 -16.91 31.48
N ARG A 215 2.95 -18.00 32.23
CA ARG A 215 3.47 -18.05 33.62
C ARG A 215 4.99 -17.89 33.71
N GLU A 216 5.72 -18.32 32.66
CA GLU A 216 7.18 -18.22 32.59
C GLU A 216 7.60 -16.75 32.44
N THR A 217 6.93 -15.99 31.59
CA THR A 217 7.09 -14.54 31.42
C THR A 217 6.80 -13.80 32.72
N VAL A 218 5.71 -14.12 33.44
CA VAL A 218 5.38 -13.50 34.72
C VAL A 218 6.49 -13.78 35.75
N ASN A 219 6.98 -15.00 35.87
CA ASN A 219 8.05 -15.36 36.76
C ASN A 219 9.35 -14.61 36.43
N PHE A 220 9.73 -14.55 35.16
CA PHE A 220 10.90 -13.81 34.68
C PHE A 220 10.83 -12.32 35.06
N LEU A 221 9.70 -11.65 34.78
CA LEU A 221 9.52 -10.23 35.09
C LEU A 221 9.47 -9.96 36.58
N THR A 222 8.95 -10.90 37.39
CA THR A 222 8.94 -10.81 38.87
C THR A 222 10.36 -10.95 39.44
N MET A 223 11.16 -11.88 38.92
CA MET A 223 12.56 -12.02 39.30
C MET A 223 13.39 -10.77 38.98
N ASN A 224 13.06 -10.07 37.88
CA ASN A 224 13.71 -8.82 37.49
C ASN A 224 13.08 -7.58 38.16
N LYS A 225 12.20 -7.75 39.14
CA LYS A 225 11.55 -6.67 39.93
C LYS A 225 10.70 -5.72 39.05
N LEU A 226 10.19 -6.18 37.91
CA LEU A 226 9.29 -5.41 37.07
C LEU A 226 7.83 -5.69 37.41
N LEU A 227 7.51 -6.88 37.89
CA LEU A 227 6.22 -7.22 38.50
C LEU A 227 6.36 -7.50 39.99
N ASP A 228 5.32 -7.21 40.74
CA ASP A 228 5.19 -7.66 42.13
C ASP A 228 4.62 -9.09 42.22
N LYS A 229 4.50 -9.62 43.43
CA LYS A 229 3.98 -10.98 43.68
C LYS A 229 2.51 -11.16 43.22
N ASN A 230 1.78 -10.07 43.01
CA ASN A 230 0.39 -10.05 42.59
C ASN A 230 0.25 -9.81 41.09
N GLY A 231 1.38 -9.68 40.33
CA GLY A 231 1.39 -9.43 38.88
C GLY A 231 1.24 -7.96 38.51
N PHE A 232 1.29 -7.02 39.44
CA PHE A 232 1.23 -5.59 39.13
C PHE A 232 2.60 -5.00 38.83
N LEU A 233 2.63 -3.97 37.98
CA LEU A 233 3.85 -3.22 37.68
C LEU A 233 4.43 -2.56 38.95
N THR A 234 5.70 -2.81 39.22
CA THR A 234 6.44 -2.16 40.31
C THR A 234 6.69 -0.67 40.02
N PRO A 235 7.09 0.15 41.00
CA PRO A 235 7.50 1.53 40.75
C PRO A 235 8.65 1.66 39.73
N LEU A 236 9.58 0.70 39.72
CA LEU A 236 10.65 0.63 38.72
C LEU A 236 10.07 0.43 37.29
N ALA A 237 9.18 -0.54 37.11
CA ALA A 237 8.55 -0.81 35.84
C ALA A 237 7.75 0.39 35.35
N ARG A 238 7.00 1.07 36.21
CA ARG A 238 6.24 2.29 35.87
C ARG A 238 7.14 3.44 35.45
N LYS A 239 8.30 3.60 36.12
CA LYS A 239 9.30 4.59 35.72
C LYS A 239 9.83 4.28 34.32
N ILE A 240 10.21 3.03 34.04
CA ILE A 240 10.69 2.61 32.73
C ILE A 240 9.58 2.81 31.70
N GLN A 241 8.34 2.43 31.96
CA GLN A 241 7.19 2.65 31.09
C GLN A 241 7.07 4.13 30.71
N LYS A 242 7.20 5.05 31.70
CA LYS A 242 7.17 6.49 31.45
C LYS A 242 8.36 6.97 30.62
N ASP A 243 9.57 6.52 30.93
CA ASP A 243 10.80 6.90 30.22
C ASP A 243 10.76 6.39 28.75
N LEU A 244 10.06 5.29 28.49
CA LEU A 244 9.80 4.77 27.15
C LEU A 244 8.66 5.53 26.42
N GLY A 245 7.93 6.41 27.11
CA GLY A 245 6.79 7.13 26.56
C GLY A 245 5.55 6.25 26.33
N LEU A 246 5.43 5.16 27.12
CA LEU A 246 4.35 4.17 27.02
C LEU A 246 3.27 4.36 28.09
N ASP A 247 3.29 5.49 28.82
CA ASP A 247 2.32 5.85 29.87
C ASP A 247 1.12 6.63 29.35
N THR A 248 1.11 6.97 28.05
CA THR A 248 0.02 7.69 27.41
C THR A 248 -1.21 6.79 27.26
N GLY A 249 -2.39 7.26 27.71
CA GLY A 249 -3.64 6.50 27.75
C GLY A 249 -4.18 5.93 26.41
N VAL A 250 -3.44 6.12 25.31
CA VAL A 250 -3.72 5.53 24.00
C VAL A 250 -3.64 4.00 24.07
N HIS A 251 -2.75 3.43 24.90
CA HIS A 251 -2.65 1.98 25.08
C HIS A 251 -3.83 1.36 25.85
N LYS A 252 -4.60 2.13 26.61
CA LYS A 252 -5.81 1.63 27.29
C LYS A 252 -6.99 1.41 26.34
N LYS A 253 -7.00 2.02 25.15
CA LYS A 253 -8.10 1.88 24.18
C LYS A 253 -7.94 0.69 23.22
N ILE A 254 -6.75 0.07 23.15
CA ILE A 254 -6.48 -1.07 22.26
C ILE A 254 -6.75 -2.42 22.95
N MET A 255 -7.02 -2.41 24.24
CA MET A 255 -7.43 -3.61 24.99
C MET A 255 -8.93 -3.86 24.84
N PHE A 256 -9.38 -4.18 23.62
CA PHE A 256 -10.65 -4.84 23.47
C PHE A 256 -10.45 -6.32 23.77
N ASN A 257 -11.03 -6.75 24.88
CA ASN A 257 -11.22 -8.16 25.15
C ASN A 257 -12.13 -8.67 24.00
N ASN A 258 -11.63 -9.53 23.13
CA ASN A 258 -12.44 -10.07 22.02
C ASN A 258 -13.72 -10.73 22.53
N ASP A 259 -13.71 -11.26 23.77
CA ASP A 259 -14.86 -11.88 24.41
C ASP A 259 -15.96 -10.86 24.78
N GLU A 260 -15.61 -9.61 25.14
CA GLU A 260 -16.60 -8.56 25.42
C GLU A 260 -17.21 -7.97 24.15
N ILE A 261 -16.45 -7.90 23.07
CA ILE A 261 -16.98 -7.45 21.77
C ILE A 261 -17.95 -8.50 21.23
N SER A 262 -17.61 -9.79 21.30
CA SER A 262 -18.46 -10.89 20.86
C SER A 262 -19.79 -10.89 21.65
N SER A 263 -19.73 -10.80 22.99
CA SER A 263 -20.91 -10.78 23.84
C SER A 263 -21.79 -9.54 23.65
N ASN A 264 -21.20 -8.37 23.38
CA ASN A 264 -21.95 -7.15 23.09
C ASN A 264 -22.55 -7.18 21.68
N LEU A 265 -21.89 -7.77 20.69
CA LEU A 265 -22.44 -7.97 19.35
C LEU A 265 -23.61 -8.95 19.39
N ASP A 266 -23.47 -10.08 20.10
CA ASP A 266 -24.52 -11.08 20.25
C ASP A 266 -25.76 -10.52 20.98
N ASN A 267 -25.55 -9.66 21.99
CA ASN A 267 -26.66 -8.95 22.66
C ASN A 267 -27.33 -7.94 21.72
N MET A 268 -26.58 -7.17 20.94
CA MET A 268 -27.16 -6.24 19.96
C MET A 268 -27.91 -6.97 18.84
N ILE A 269 -27.43 -8.11 18.38
CA ILE A 269 -28.12 -8.94 17.37
C ILE A 269 -29.42 -9.49 17.95
N SER A 270 -29.40 -10.00 19.18
CA SER A 270 -30.60 -10.51 19.83
C SER A 270 -31.66 -9.44 20.14
N GLU A 271 -31.25 -8.20 20.40
CA GLU A 271 -32.15 -7.05 20.53
C GLU A 271 -32.79 -6.65 19.20
N LEU A 272 -32.05 -6.76 18.08
CA LEU A 272 -32.59 -6.49 16.74
C LEU A 272 -33.51 -7.59 16.21
N GLU A 273 -33.33 -8.84 16.63
CA GLU A 273 -34.24 -9.96 16.27
C GLU A 273 -35.57 -9.95 17.05
N ASN A 274 -35.69 -9.16 18.12
CA ASN A 274 -36.89 -8.99 18.93
C ASN A 274 -37.67 -7.70 18.64
N LEU A 275 -37.28 -6.93 17.59
CA LEU A 275 -38.00 -5.78 17.05
C LEU A 275 -38.76 -6.15 15.77
#